data_54fca5deacf09f9d26a624f38abee41d
#
_entry.id   54fca5deacf09f9d26a624f38abee41d
#
_cell.length_a   1.000
_cell.length_b   1.000
_cell.length_c   1.000
_cell.angle_alpha   90.00
_cell.angle_beta   90.00
_cell.angle_gamma   90.00
#
_symmetry.space_group_name_H-M   'P 1'
#
loop_
_entity.id
_entity.type
_entity.pdbx_description
1 polymer ?
#
loop_
_entity_poly.entity_id
_entity_poly.type
_entity_poly.pdbx_seq_one_letter_code
_entity_poly.pdbx_strand_id
1 'polypeptide(L)'
;MSNDPTKWGFETAQIHAGATPDPTTNAVVTPIYNTTAYVFNSSEHAARLFGLAEFGNIYTRIMNPTQDVAEKRIAALEGGTAALLLSSGQAAETFAILNIAQAGDHIVSSSSVYGGTYNLFKYTLPKLGIQTTFVEDQDDLEAWAAAVRPNTKAFFAETIGNPKVSILDIEGVADVAHKAGVPFIVDNTVATPYLVKPLEHGADIVIHSATKFLGGHGTVVAGAIVDGGKFEWSKSDKFPGLTTPDESYHGVNYTAALGDGIAYIIKARVQLLRDLGSAIAPASAWQLLQGIETLSLRVERHVENAKKVATWLEAQPQVTSVNYAALPSSPWFEAGKKYAPKGPGAIVSFEIAGGREKGSKFVDSLELFLHVANIGDVRSLVIHPASTTHSQLTPEQQLTAGVTPGLIRLSVGLESIDDLIADLETGFAAAK
;
A
#
# COMPACT_ATOMS: atom_id res chain seq x y z
N MET A 1 -7.95 -11.22 29.87
CA MET A 1 -7.91 -11.06 28.40
C MET A 1 -6.60 -11.65 27.91
N SER A 2 -6.58 -12.31 26.76
CA SER A 2 -5.35 -12.80 26.14
C SER A 2 -4.49 -11.60 25.72
N ASN A 3 -3.18 -11.62 26.06
CA ASN A 3 -2.22 -10.62 25.55
C ASN A 3 -1.77 -10.93 24.10
N ASP A 4 -2.46 -11.83 23.42
CA ASP A 4 -2.18 -12.24 22.06
C ASP A 4 -2.93 -11.31 21.08
N PRO A 5 -2.23 -10.45 20.32
CA PRO A 5 -2.85 -9.51 19.39
C PRO A 5 -3.70 -10.16 18.30
N THR A 6 -3.43 -11.42 17.97
CA THR A 6 -4.19 -12.18 16.95
C THR A 6 -5.63 -12.49 17.39
N LYS A 7 -5.92 -12.35 18.68
CA LYS A 7 -7.25 -12.58 19.27
C LYS A 7 -8.01 -11.30 19.57
N TRP A 8 -7.44 -10.14 19.26
CA TRP A 8 -8.09 -8.85 19.48
C TRP A 8 -8.93 -8.45 18.27
N GLY A 9 -10.05 -7.74 18.52
CA GLY A 9 -10.73 -7.02 17.47
C GLY A 9 -9.85 -5.91 16.89
N PHE A 10 -10.18 -5.48 15.67
CA PHE A 10 -9.37 -4.50 14.93
C PHE A 10 -9.12 -3.22 15.74
N GLU A 11 -10.17 -2.69 16.39
CA GLU A 11 -10.14 -1.45 17.17
C GLU A 11 -9.23 -1.56 18.40
N THR A 12 -9.13 -2.73 19.00
CA THR A 12 -8.18 -3.00 20.08
C THR A 12 -6.76 -3.14 19.55
N ALA A 13 -6.59 -3.88 18.46
CA ALA A 13 -5.28 -4.10 17.83
C ALA A 13 -4.66 -2.79 17.32
N GLN A 14 -5.45 -1.90 16.70
CA GLN A 14 -4.94 -0.61 16.19
C GLN A 14 -4.38 0.30 17.28
N ILE A 15 -4.81 0.12 18.55
CA ILE A 15 -4.34 0.90 19.69
C ILE A 15 -3.18 0.21 20.41
N HIS A 16 -3.28 -1.10 20.63
CA HIS A 16 -2.43 -1.82 21.57
C HIS A 16 -1.38 -2.73 20.95
N ALA A 17 -1.57 -3.19 19.69
CA ALA A 17 -0.65 -4.15 19.11
C ALA A 17 0.77 -3.57 18.99
N GLY A 18 1.77 -4.36 19.38
CA GLY A 18 3.17 -4.00 19.37
C GLY A 18 3.62 -3.05 20.50
N ALA A 19 2.70 -2.42 21.24
CA ALA A 19 3.03 -1.49 22.30
C ALA A 19 3.05 -2.17 23.67
N THR A 20 4.02 -1.78 24.49
CA THR A 20 4.07 -2.01 25.93
C THR A 20 4.49 -0.72 26.61
N PRO A 21 4.08 -0.46 27.87
CA PRO A 21 4.61 0.68 28.61
C PRO A 21 6.14 0.67 28.60
N ASP A 22 6.75 1.86 28.47
CA ASP A 22 8.21 1.98 28.43
C ASP A 22 8.82 1.38 29.70
N PRO A 23 9.76 0.42 29.60
CA PRO A 23 10.26 -0.32 30.77
C PRO A 23 11.08 0.54 31.75
N THR A 24 11.54 1.72 31.33
CA THR A 24 12.35 2.62 32.15
C THR A 24 11.50 3.65 32.86
N THR A 25 10.52 4.21 32.18
CA THR A 25 9.73 5.37 32.68
C THR A 25 8.27 5.03 32.96
N ASN A 26 7.81 3.84 32.55
CA ASN A 26 6.40 3.45 32.52
C ASN A 26 5.50 4.38 31.70
N ALA A 27 6.07 5.08 30.71
CA ALA A 27 5.29 5.91 29.81
C ALA A 27 4.26 5.05 29.02
N VAL A 28 3.02 5.52 28.99
CA VAL A 28 1.90 4.82 28.32
C VAL A 28 2.03 4.89 26.81
N VAL A 29 2.35 6.08 26.30
CA VAL A 29 2.56 6.31 24.87
C VAL A 29 3.99 5.93 24.51
N THR A 30 4.17 5.26 23.38
CA THR A 30 5.49 4.88 22.86
C THR A 30 6.41 6.12 22.76
N PRO A 31 7.56 6.16 23.44
CA PRO A 31 8.51 7.27 23.35
C PRO A 31 9.10 7.39 21.93
N ILE A 32 9.52 8.61 21.57
CA ILE A 32 10.32 8.84 20.37
C ILE A 32 11.78 8.61 20.70
N TYR A 33 12.35 7.48 20.30
CA TYR A 33 13.78 7.19 20.48
C TYR A 33 14.60 7.86 19.37
N ASN A 34 14.82 9.16 19.51
CA ASN A 34 15.52 9.96 18.52
C ASN A 34 17.05 9.85 18.70
N THR A 35 17.59 8.68 18.43
CA THR A 35 19.01 8.34 18.50
C THR A 35 19.47 7.61 17.24
N THR A 36 20.75 7.72 16.90
CA THR A 36 21.33 7.00 15.75
C THR A 36 21.81 5.61 16.11
N ALA A 37 22.34 5.40 17.32
CA ALA A 37 23.04 4.18 17.71
C ALA A 37 22.74 3.80 19.17
N TYR A 38 23.05 2.55 19.50
CA TYR A 38 22.80 1.94 20.83
C TYR A 38 24.09 1.32 21.37
N VAL A 39 24.29 1.39 22.68
CA VAL A 39 25.45 0.83 23.36
C VAL A 39 25.31 -0.67 23.50
N PHE A 40 26.36 -1.40 23.21
CA PHE A 40 26.44 -2.85 23.45
C PHE A 40 26.89 -3.14 24.88
N ASN A 41 26.39 -4.23 25.47
CA ASN A 41 26.78 -4.66 26.81
C ASN A 41 28.19 -5.28 26.83
N SER A 42 28.63 -5.90 25.71
CA SER A 42 29.95 -6.49 25.53
C SER A 42 30.22 -6.70 24.01
N SER A 43 31.47 -7.05 23.68
CA SER A 43 31.85 -7.43 22.30
C SER A 43 31.12 -8.70 21.85
N GLU A 44 30.85 -9.64 22.75
CA GLU A 44 30.10 -10.87 22.45
C GLU A 44 28.62 -10.56 22.20
N HIS A 45 28.02 -9.64 22.97
CA HIS A 45 26.65 -9.17 22.71
C HIS A 45 26.56 -8.51 21.31
N ALA A 46 27.50 -7.65 20.98
CA ALA A 46 27.57 -7.06 19.64
C ALA A 46 27.66 -8.14 18.55
N ALA A 47 28.54 -9.12 18.71
CA ALA A 47 28.71 -10.21 17.74
C ALA A 47 27.43 -11.03 17.55
N ARG A 48 26.67 -11.31 18.61
CA ARG A 48 25.37 -12.02 18.50
C ARG A 48 24.33 -11.20 17.75
N LEU A 49 24.25 -9.88 17.98
CA LEU A 49 23.33 -8.99 17.26
C LEU A 49 23.67 -8.93 15.75
N PHE A 50 24.93 -8.73 15.42
CA PHE A 50 25.37 -8.70 14.01
C PHE A 50 25.23 -10.07 13.31
N GLY A 51 25.36 -11.16 14.05
CA GLY A 51 25.19 -12.53 13.53
C GLY A 51 23.74 -13.03 13.49
N LEU A 52 22.74 -12.21 13.81
CA LEU A 52 21.31 -12.58 13.94
C LEU A 52 21.05 -13.74 14.93
N ALA A 53 21.98 -14.00 15.84
CA ALA A 53 21.81 -14.96 16.94
C ALA A 53 20.97 -14.36 18.09
N GLU A 54 20.82 -13.06 18.11
CA GLU A 54 20.00 -12.29 19.05
C GLU A 54 19.38 -11.09 18.31
N PHE A 55 18.12 -10.77 18.60
CA PHE A 55 17.47 -9.57 18.10
C PHE A 55 17.60 -8.42 19.09
N GLY A 56 17.94 -7.22 18.60
CA GLY A 56 18.09 -6.04 19.44
C GLY A 56 18.49 -4.81 18.62
N ASN A 57 18.66 -3.69 19.32
CA ASN A 57 18.95 -2.42 18.68
C ASN A 57 20.46 -2.23 18.44
N ILE A 58 20.83 -1.91 17.20
CA ILE A 58 22.21 -1.63 16.78
C ILE A 58 22.30 -0.18 16.29
N TYR A 59 21.50 0.16 15.30
CA TYR A 59 21.53 1.44 14.61
C TYR A 59 20.16 1.77 14.03
N THR A 60 19.67 3.00 14.21
CA THR A 60 18.30 3.41 13.90
C THR A 60 17.89 3.19 12.43
N ARG A 61 18.83 3.25 11.48
CA ARG A 61 18.50 2.92 10.09
C ARG A 61 17.93 1.53 9.92
N ILE A 62 18.40 0.55 10.73
CA ILE A 62 18.01 -0.86 10.61
C ILE A 62 16.89 -1.20 11.59
N MET A 63 16.94 -0.66 12.81
CA MET A 63 15.98 -0.93 13.87
C MET A 63 15.96 0.20 14.91
N ASN A 64 14.76 0.50 15.41
CA ASN A 64 14.52 1.53 16.43
C ASN A 64 13.28 1.16 17.22
N PRO A 65 13.22 1.33 18.56
CA PRO A 65 12.08 0.91 19.37
C PRO A 65 10.75 1.60 18.96
N THR A 66 10.78 2.86 18.51
CA THR A 66 9.57 3.56 18.03
C THR A 66 9.08 2.96 16.72
N GLN A 67 9.99 2.65 15.79
CA GLN A 67 9.66 2.00 14.52
C GLN A 67 9.12 0.58 14.74
N ASP A 68 9.72 -0.19 15.64
CA ASP A 68 9.34 -1.56 15.97
C ASP A 68 7.87 -1.67 16.42
N VAL A 69 7.40 -0.73 17.24
CA VAL A 69 5.98 -0.67 17.63
C VAL A 69 5.06 -0.46 16.44
N ALA A 70 5.40 0.45 15.54
CA ALA A 70 4.60 0.71 14.35
C ALA A 70 4.61 -0.47 13.39
N GLU A 71 5.77 -1.13 13.18
CA GLU A 71 5.90 -2.33 12.37
C GLU A 71 5.04 -3.48 12.92
N LYS A 72 5.13 -3.78 14.20
CA LYS A 72 4.33 -4.81 14.86
C LYS A 72 2.83 -4.52 14.79
N ARG A 73 2.45 -3.25 14.92
CA ARG A 73 1.04 -2.83 14.81
C ARG A 73 0.49 -3.04 13.42
N ILE A 74 1.20 -2.60 12.38
CA ILE A 74 0.76 -2.78 11.00
C ILE A 74 0.71 -4.27 10.64
N ALA A 75 1.72 -5.05 11.03
CA ALA A 75 1.71 -6.51 10.84
C ALA A 75 0.48 -7.16 11.49
N ALA A 76 0.16 -6.82 12.73
CA ALA A 76 -1.01 -7.36 13.44
C ALA A 76 -2.33 -6.96 12.77
N LEU A 77 -2.46 -5.73 12.25
CA LEU A 77 -3.66 -5.26 11.59
C LEU A 77 -3.89 -5.97 10.24
N GLU A 78 -2.84 -6.23 9.47
CA GLU A 78 -2.90 -7.01 8.23
C GLU A 78 -3.04 -8.52 8.46
N GLY A 79 -2.73 -9.01 9.66
CA GLY A 79 -2.65 -10.45 9.93
C GLY A 79 -1.34 -11.09 9.43
N GLY A 80 -0.30 -10.28 9.24
CA GLY A 80 1.03 -10.72 8.84
C GLY A 80 1.91 -11.14 10.00
N THR A 81 3.01 -11.83 9.69
CA THR A 81 4.00 -12.30 10.67
C THR A 81 4.94 -11.19 11.12
N ALA A 82 5.34 -10.32 10.19
CA ALA A 82 6.25 -9.20 10.45
C ALA A 82 6.08 -8.08 9.43
N ALA A 83 6.53 -6.88 9.78
CA ALA A 83 6.54 -5.74 8.87
C ALA A 83 7.89 -5.00 8.90
N LEU A 84 8.15 -4.21 7.85
CA LEU A 84 9.27 -3.32 7.71
C LEU A 84 8.79 -1.93 7.31
N LEU A 85 9.08 -0.92 8.12
CA LEU A 85 8.82 0.47 7.78
C LEU A 85 9.96 1.08 6.96
N LEU A 86 9.57 1.87 5.97
CA LEU A 86 10.45 2.55 5.03
C LEU A 86 10.05 4.01 4.87
N SER A 87 10.91 4.80 4.24
CA SER A 87 10.72 6.24 4.07
C SER A 87 9.57 6.63 3.14
N SER A 88 9.04 5.70 2.32
CA SER A 88 7.92 5.95 1.40
C SER A 88 7.32 4.65 0.86
N GLY A 89 6.10 4.72 0.31
CA GLY A 89 5.48 3.61 -0.41
C GLY A 89 6.32 3.17 -1.60
N GLN A 90 6.91 4.10 -2.36
CA GLN A 90 7.81 3.77 -3.49
C GLN A 90 9.07 3.01 -3.04
N ALA A 91 9.60 3.31 -1.86
CA ALA A 91 10.69 2.53 -1.28
C ALA A 91 10.22 1.12 -0.90
N ALA A 92 9.00 0.99 -0.37
CA ALA A 92 8.41 -0.30 -0.02
C ALA A 92 8.20 -1.19 -1.26
N GLU A 93 7.63 -0.66 -2.34
CA GLU A 93 7.48 -1.38 -3.60
C GLU A 93 8.85 -1.80 -4.19
N THR A 94 9.79 -0.86 -4.23
CA THR A 94 11.14 -1.12 -4.75
C THR A 94 11.84 -2.23 -3.96
N PHE A 95 11.79 -2.18 -2.63
CA PHE A 95 12.41 -3.17 -1.77
C PHE A 95 11.70 -4.52 -1.87
N ALA A 96 10.37 -4.53 -1.97
CA ALA A 96 9.63 -5.77 -2.12
C ALA A 96 10.07 -6.56 -3.37
N ILE A 97 10.30 -5.86 -4.48
CA ILE A 97 10.76 -6.49 -5.72
C ILE A 97 12.25 -6.83 -5.64
N LEU A 98 13.12 -5.89 -5.27
CA LEU A 98 14.58 -6.13 -5.22
C LEU A 98 14.99 -7.19 -4.20
N ASN A 99 14.13 -7.50 -3.23
CA ASN A 99 14.38 -8.54 -2.24
C ASN A 99 14.40 -9.95 -2.86
N ILE A 100 13.72 -10.14 -3.99
CA ILE A 100 13.51 -11.45 -4.63
C ILE A 100 13.82 -11.47 -6.13
N ALA A 101 14.05 -10.32 -6.75
CA ALA A 101 14.37 -10.19 -8.16
C ALA A 101 15.68 -9.42 -8.37
N GLN A 102 16.42 -9.82 -9.39
CA GLN A 102 17.70 -9.22 -9.79
C GLN A 102 17.77 -9.03 -11.32
N ALA A 103 18.89 -8.54 -11.82
CA ALA A 103 19.10 -8.39 -13.26
C ALA A 103 18.87 -9.72 -14.01
N GLY A 104 18.06 -9.68 -15.06
CA GLY A 104 17.62 -10.85 -15.83
C GLY A 104 16.28 -11.44 -15.38
N ASP A 105 15.73 -11.00 -14.25
CA ASP A 105 14.44 -11.46 -13.74
C ASP A 105 13.24 -10.69 -14.32
N HIS A 106 12.07 -11.21 -14.06
CA HIS A 106 10.81 -10.71 -14.59
C HIS A 106 9.72 -10.68 -13.48
N ILE A 107 8.81 -9.71 -13.57
CA ILE A 107 7.58 -9.66 -12.76
C ILE A 107 6.36 -9.48 -13.67
N VAL A 108 5.20 -9.91 -13.18
CA VAL A 108 3.89 -9.64 -13.81
C VAL A 108 3.13 -8.64 -12.94
N SER A 109 2.60 -7.59 -13.53
CA SER A 109 1.86 -6.55 -12.80
C SER A 109 0.54 -6.22 -13.48
N SER A 110 -0.50 -5.90 -12.71
CA SER A 110 -1.65 -5.18 -13.27
C SER A 110 -1.21 -3.86 -13.89
N SER A 111 -1.84 -3.43 -14.98
CA SER A 111 -1.70 -2.07 -15.50
C SER A 111 -2.48 -1.05 -14.68
N SER A 112 -3.49 -1.52 -13.91
CA SER A 112 -4.33 -0.69 -13.03
C SER A 112 -3.67 -0.44 -11.68
N VAL A 113 -2.51 0.22 -11.70
CA VAL A 113 -1.72 0.59 -10.51
C VAL A 113 -1.44 2.08 -10.49
N TYR A 114 -1.03 2.60 -9.34
CA TYR A 114 -0.62 3.99 -9.20
C TYR A 114 0.43 4.38 -10.25
N GLY A 115 0.33 5.59 -10.80
CA GLY A 115 1.23 6.05 -11.86
C GLY A 115 2.71 6.01 -11.49
N GLY A 116 3.05 6.19 -10.21
CA GLY A 116 4.42 6.04 -9.71
C GLY A 116 4.91 4.58 -9.77
N THR A 117 4.05 3.63 -9.41
CA THR A 117 4.29 2.19 -9.51
C THR A 117 4.48 1.77 -10.97
N TYR A 118 3.58 2.24 -11.86
CA TYR A 118 3.72 1.99 -13.29
C TYR A 118 5.07 2.51 -13.83
N ASN A 119 5.45 3.74 -13.47
CA ASN A 119 6.72 4.32 -13.89
C ASN A 119 7.94 3.58 -13.30
N LEU A 120 7.86 3.15 -12.05
CA LEU A 120 8.90 2.32 -11.42
C LEU A 120 9.10 1.04 -12.21
N PHE A 121 8.03 0.33 -12.53
CA PHE A 121 8.07 -0.97 -13.20
C PHE A 121 8.39 -0.86 -14.69
N LYS A 122 7.88 0.16 -15.37
CA LYS A 122 8.05 0.35 -16.82
C LYS A 122 9.41 0.93 -17.20
N TYR A 123 9.96 1.85 -16.38
CA TYR A 123 11.12 2.64 -16.78
C TYR A 123 12.32 2.53 -15.83
N THR A 124 12.10 2.33 -14.54
CA THR A 124 13.18 2.30 -13.55
C THR A 124 13.74 0.90 -13.34
N LEU A 125 12.90 -0.10 -13.08
CA LEU A 125 13.35 -1.49 -12.91
C LEU A 125 14.09 -2.05 -14.14
N PRO A 126 13.70 -1.74 -15.39
CA PRO A 126 14.48 -2.16 -16.57
C PRO A 126 15.93 -1.65 -16.59
N LYS A 127 16.21 -0.49 -15.99
CA LYS A 127 17.58 0.02 -15.83
C LYS A 127 18.41 -0.82 -14.84
N LEU A 128 17.73 -1.54 -13.95
CA LEU A 128 18.32 -2.51 -13.04
C LEU A 128 18.27 -3.94 -13.60
N GLY A 129 17.83 -4.10 -14.86
CA GLY A 129 17.76 -5.38 -15.55
C GLY A 129 16.52 -6.22 -15.23
N ILE A 130 15.54 -5.71 -14.50
CA ILE A 130 14.29 -6.42 -14.16
C ILE A 130 13.20 -5.98 -15.15
N GLN A 131 12.57 -6.94 -15.82
CA GLN A 131 11.50 -6.69 -16.79
C GLN A 131 10.12 -6.85 -16.16
N THR A 132 9.14 -6.10 -16.67
CA THR A 132 7.73 -6.21 -16.26
C THR A 132 6.84 -6.48 -17.47
N THR A 133 5.95 -7.47 -17.35
CA THR A 133 4.78 -7.60 -18.24
C THR A 133 3.55 -7.06 -17.52
N PHE A 134 2.87 -6.12 -18.15
CA PHE A 134 1.62 -5.58 -17.63
C PHE A 134 0.42 -6.34 -18.20
N VAL A 135 -0.49 -6.73 -17.31
CA VAL A 135 -1.80 -7.29 -17.65
C VAL A 135 -2.79 -6.11 -17.75
N GLU A 136 -3.31 -5.87 -18.94
CA GLU A 136 -4.16 -4.69 -19.21
C GLU A 136 -5.55 -4.83 -18.58
N ASP A 137 -6.15 -6.00 -18.65
CA ASP A 137 -7.38 -6.33 -17.95
C ASP A 137 -7.07 -7.20 -16.73
N GLN A 138 -7.10 -6.60 -15.55
CA GLN A 138 -6.79 -7.32 -14.30
C GLN A 138 -7.81 -8.41 -13.96
N ASP A 139 -9.00 -8.39 -14.55
CA ASP A 139 -10.06 -9.37 -14.33
C ASP A 139 -9.90 -10.60 -15.25
N ASP A 140 -8.97 -10.56 -16.24
CA ASP A 140 -8.63 -11.68 -17.13
C ASP A 140 -7.52 -12.55 -16.53
N LEU A 141 -7.90 -13.60 -15.81
CA LEU A 141 -6.96 -14.56 -15.20
C LEU A 141 -6.13 -15.35 -16.23
N GLU A 142 -6.62 -15.52 -17.46
CA GLU A 142 -5.87 -16.18 -18.54
C GLU A 142 -4.73 -15.26 -19.02
N ALA A 143 -4.96 -13.96 -19.08
CA ALA A 143 -3.92 -12.98 -19.40
C ALA A 143 -2.81 -12.96 -18.32
N TRP A 144 -3.16 -13.09 -17.03
CA TRP A 144 -2.16 -13.25 -15.97
C TRP A 144 -1.31 -14.50 -16.16
N ALA A 145 -1.94 -15.63 -16.45
CA ALA A 145 -1.24 -16.90 -16.68
C ALA A 145 -0.34 -16.85 -17.93
N ALA A 146 -0.81 -16.24 -19.01
CA ALA A 146 -0.05 -16.08 -20.25
C ALA A 146 1.16 -15.15 -20.11
N ALA A 147 1.15 -14.23 -19.16
CA ALA A 147 2.26 -13.32 -18.88
C ALA A 147 3.44 -13.98 -18.14
N VAL A 148 3.26 -15.19 -17.61
CA VAL A 148 4.30 -15.91 -16.85
C VAL A 148 5.46 -16.32 -17.76
N ARG A 149 6.69 -16.14 -17.28
CA ARG A 149 7.95 -16.55 -17.91
C ARG A 149 8.74 -17.44 -16.96
N PRO A 150 9.71 -18.23 -17.45
CA PRO A 150 10.57 -19.06 -16.57
C PRO A 150 11.28 -18.27 -15.47
N ASN A 151 11.66 -17.02 -15.78
CA ASN A 151 12.33 -16.08 -14.86
C ASN A 151 11.38 -15.15 -14.10
N THR A 152 10.07 -15.41 -14.09
CA THR A 152 9.10 -14.64 -13.28
C THR A 152 9.35 -14.90 -11.80
N LYS A 153 9.39 -13.82 -11.01
CA LYS A 153 9.68 -13.82 -9.58
C LYS A 153 8.52 -13.37 -8.70
N ALA A 154 7.59 -12.58 -9.21
CA ALA A 154 6.43 -12.11 -8.46
C ALA A 154 5.29 -11.68 -9.37
N PHE A 155 4.09 -11.70 -8.80
CA PHE A 155 2.94 -10.94 -9.30
C PHE A 155 2.73 -9.71 -8.42
N PHE A 156 2.23 -8.61 -9.02
CA PHE A 156 1.94 -7.36 -8.32
C PHE A 156 0.61 -6.76 -8.77
N ALA A 157 -0.23 -6.33 -7.80
CA ALA A 157 -1.46 -5.57 -8.08
C ALA A 157 -1.83 -4.66 -6.90
N GLU A 158 -2.82 -3.78 -7.10
CA GLU A 158 -3.48 -3.02 -6.03
C GLU A 158 -4.84 -3.65 -5.69
N THR A 159 -5.22 -3.67 -4.40
CA THR A 159 -6.55 -4.13 -3.97
C THR A 159 -7.67 -3.30 -4.60
N ILE A 160 -7.47 -1.99 -4.65
CA ILE A 160 -8.37 -1.01 -5.27
C ILE A 160 -7.55 -0.13 -6.19
N GLY A 161 -7.75 -0.28 -7.48
CA GLY A 161 -6.99 0.43 -8.51
C GLY A 161 -7.25 1.94 -8.50
N ASN A 162 -6.24 2.72 -8.87
CA ASN A 162 -6.30 4.18 -8.93
C ASN A 162 -5.78 4.68 -10.30
N PRO A 163 -6.59 5.39 -11.11
CA PRO A 163 -7.85 6.09 -10.78
C PRO A 163 -9.15 5.32 -11.08
N LYS A 164 -9.12 4.12 -11.65
CA LYS A 164 -10.32 3.38 -12.11
C LYS A 164 -11.23 2.93 -10.97
N VAL A 165 -10.72 2.82 -9.74
CA VAL A 165 -11.44 2.29 -8.55
C VAL A 165 -11.98 0.87 -8.78
N SER A 166 -11.27 0.09 -9.60
CA SER A 166 -11.54 -1.34 -9.82
C SER A 166 -11.20 -2.14 -8.56
N ILE A 167 -11.96 -3.20 -8.29
CA ILE A 167 -11.65 -4.16 -7.22
C ILE A 167 -10.98 -5.38 -7.84
N LEU A 168 -9.83 -5.76 -7.29
CA LEU A 168 -9.08 -6.92 -7.74
C LEU A 168 -9.72 -8.24 -7.28
N ASP A 169 -9.77 -9.26 -8.15
CA ASP A 169 -10.01 -10.63 -7.73
C ASP A 169 -8.74 -11.23 -7.09
N ILE A 170 -8.55 -10.94 -5.80
CA ILE A 170 -7.32 -11.28 -5.07
C ILE A 170 -7.07 -12.80 -5.09
N GLU A 171 -8.11 -13.61 -4.83
CA GLU A 171 -8.00 -15.06 -4.77
C GLU A 171 -7.65 -15.66 -6.14
N GLY A 172 -8.31 -15.18 -7.21
CA GLY A 172 -8.04 -15.64 -8.57
C GLY A 172 -6.61 -15.36 -9.01
N VAL A 173 -6.10 -14.14 -8.78
CA VAL A 173 -4.72 -13.78 -9.13
C VAL A 173 -3.70 -14.50 -8.26
N ALA A 174 -3.97 -14.67 -6.95
CA ALA A 174 -3.13 -15.45 -6.04
C ALA A 174 -2.96 -16.89 -6.51
N ASP A 175 -4.07 -17.55 -6.92
CA ASP A 175 -4.04 -18.91 -7.44
C ASP A 175 -3.17 -19.05 -8.69
N VAL A 176 -3.21 -18.06 -9.59
CA VAL A 176 -2.35 -18.06 -10.80
C VAL A 176 -0.88 -17.86 -10.41
N ALA A 177 -0.58 -16.95 -9.50
CA ALA A 177 0.78 -16.71 -9.01
C ALA A 177 1.38 -17.95 -8.34
N HIS A 178 0.61 -18.59 -7.46
CA HIS A 178 1.05 -19.79 -6.74
C HIS A 178 1.24 -20.99 -7.68
N LYS A 179 0.38 -21.17 -8.69
CA LYS A 179 0.60 -22.18 -9.75
C LYS A 179 1.89 -21.92 -10.54
N ALA A 180 2.29 -20.68 -10.69
CA ALA A 180 3.56 -20.31 -11.30
C ALA A 180 4.76 -20.44 -10.32
N GLY A 181 4.52 -20.76 -9.04
CA GLY A 181 5.54 -20.91 -7.99
C GLY A 181 6.19 -19.58 -7.59
N VAL A 182 5.42 -18.49 -7.62
CA VAL A 182 5.89 -17.14 -7.25
C VAL A 182 4.93 -16.49 -6.27
N PRO A 183 5.42 -15.57 -5.39
CA PRO A 183 4.59 -14.84 -4.46
C PRO A 183 3.71 -13.81 -5.17
N PHE A 184 2.57 -13.51 -4.55
CA PHE A 184 1.69 -12.43 -4.92
C PHE A 184 1.86 -11.25 -3.94
N ILE A 185 2.29 -10.10 -4.47
CA ILE A 185 2.50 -8.84 -3.75
C ILE A 185 1.32 -7.91 -4.05
N VAL A 186 0.69 -7.41 -3.01
CA VAL A 186 -0.50 -6.56 -3.13
C VAL A 186 -0.29 -5.22 -2.44
N ASP A 187 -0.48 -4.13 -3.15
CA ASP A 187 -0.59 -2.80 -2.53
C ASP A 187 -2.00 -2.59 -1.99
N ASN A 188 -2.10 -2.46 -0.66
CA ASN A 188 -3.35 -2.29 0.08
C ASN A 188 -3.55 -0.84 0.58
N THR A 189 -2.89 0.12 -0.04
CA THR A 189 -2.88 1.53 0.39
C THR A 189 -4.26 2.14 0.45
N VAL A 190 -5.11 1.91 -0.56
CA VAL A 190 -6.45 2.53 -0.65
C VAL A 190 -7.43 1.88 0.30
N ALA A 191 -7.44 0.55 0.37
CA ALA A 191 -8.36 -0.19 1.23
C ALA A 191 -7.98 -0.12 2.71
N THR A 192 -6.70 -0.10 3.04
CA THR A 192 -6.18 -0.29 4.40
C THR A 192 -6.53 -1.67 4.99
N PRO A 193 -5.85 -2.13 6.04
CA PRO A 193 -6.20 -3.40 6.68
C PRO A 193 -7.58 -3.41 7.36
N TYR A 194 -8.22 -2.23 7.45
CA TYR A 194 -9.56 -2.11 8.02
C TYR A 194 -10.67 -2.61 7.06
N LEU A 195 -10.54 -2.32 5.76
CA LEU A 195 -11.54 -2.70 4.75
C LEU A 195 -11.21 -4.02 4.08
N VAL A 196 -9.93 -4.27 3.75
CA VAL A 196 -9.47 -5.49 3.09
C VAL A 196 -8.20 -5.98 3.74
N LYS A 197 -8.09 -7.28 3.96
CA LYS A 197 -6.88 -7.98 4.40
C LYS A 197 -6.42 -8.94 3.31
N PRO A 198 -5.57 -8.53 2.38
CA PRO A 198 -5.18 -9.37 1.24
C PRO A 198 -4.55 -10.71 1.62
N LEU A 199 -3.86 -10.77 2.78
CA LEU A 199 -3.27 -12.00 3.32
C LEU A 199 -4.30 -13.08 3.68
N GLU A 200 -5.55 -12.71 3.94
CA GLU A 200 -6.65 -13.65 4.17
C GLU A 200 -7.19 -14.22 2.86
N HIS A 201 -6.85 -13.60 1.71
CA HIS A 201 -7.31 -13.95 0.36
C HIS A 201 -6.19 -14.46 -0.56
N GLY A 202 -5.05 -14.87 0.00
CA GLY A 202 -3.98 -15.52 -0.75
C GLY A 202 -2.82 -14.61 -1.18
N ALA A 203 -2.83 -13.33 -0.87
CA ALA A 203 -1.62 -12.52 -1.01
C ALA A 203 -0.53 -13.01 -0.03
N ASP A 204 0.74 -12.91 -0.44
CA ASP A 204 1.89 -13.31 0.37
C ASP A 204 2.55 -12.12 1.04
N ILE A 205 2.65 -11.01 0.31
CA ILE A 205 3.27 -9.76 0.76
C ILE A 205 2.28 -8.62 0.53
N VAL A 206 2.14 -7.75 1.53
CA VAL A 206 1.32 -6.54 1.43
C VAL A 206 2.19 -5.30 1.51
N ILE A 207 1.90 -4.34 0.64
CA ILE A 207 2.55 -3.03 0.60
C ILE A 207 1.57 -1.95 1.05
N HIS A 208 2.09 -0.93 1.73
CA HIS A 208 1.37 0.31 1.99
C HIS A 208 2.23 1.53 1.69
N SER A 209 1.67 2.46 0.95
CA SER A 209 2.04 3.86 1.15
C SER A 209 1.38 4.33 2.45
N ALA A 210 2.08 4.16 3.57
CA ALA A 210 1.57 4.53 4.89
C ALA A 210 1.35 6.05 5.05
N THR A 211 1.85 6.82 4.09
CA THR A 211 1.58 8.25 3.87
C THR A 211 0.09 8.57 3.77
N LYS A 212 -0.71 7.64 3.20
CA LYS A 212 -2.10 7.84 2.83
C LYS A 212 -3.02 7.57 4.03
N PHE A 213 -4.04 6.76 3.89
CA PHE A 213 -5.04 6.50 4.93
C PHE A 213 -4.48 6.00 6.27
N LEU A 214 -3.35 5.27 6.30
CA LEU A 214 -2.74 4.84 7.56
C LEU A 214 -2.29 6.05 8.40
N GLY A 215 -1.54 6.97 7.83
CA GLY A 215 -1.17 8.24 8.46
C GLY A 215 -2.37 9.20 8.55
N GLY A 216 -3.10 9.36 7.47
CA GLY A 216 -4.41 10.00 7.34
C GLY A 216 -4.45 11.53 7.46
N HIS A 217 -3.36 12.19 7.81
CA HIS A 217 -3.34 13.62 8.16
C HIS A 217 -2.46 14.48 7.23
N GLY A 218 -1.83 13.87 6.22
CA GLY A 218 -0.92 14.59 5.31
C GLY A 218 0.37 15.08 5.96
N THR A 219 0.74 14.57 7.13
CA THR A 219 1.89 15.04 7.92
C THR A 219 3.13 14.18 7.84
N VAL A 220 3.03 12.95 7.30
CA VAL A 220 4.11 11.97 7.27
C VAL A 220 4.21 11.31 5.91
N VAL A 221 5.43 11.12 5.42
CA VAL A 221 5.72 10.25 4.28
C VAL A 221 6.33 8.96 4.82
N ALA A 222 5.69 7.83 4.51
CA ALA A 222 6.10 6.52 5.00
C ALA A 222 5.65 5.40 4.07
N GLY A 223 6.36 4.27 4.10
CA GLY A 223 5.98 3.02 3.45
C GLY A 223 6.06 1.84 4.41
N ALA A 224 5.35 0.79 4.12
CA ALA A 224 5.43 -0.46 4.86
C ALA A 224 5.39 -1.66 3.92
N ILE A 225 6.17 -2.69 4.25
CA ILE A 225 6.07 -4.04 3.70
C ILE A 225 5.58 -4.93 4.83
N VAL A 226 4.57 -5.74 4.58
CA VAL A 226 4.09 -6.75 5.52
C VAL A 226 4.27 -8.12 4.90
N ASP A 227 4.96 -9.00 5.62
CA ASP A 227 5.16 -10.40 5.23
C ASP A 227 4.06 -11.27 5.86
N GLY A 228 3.33 -12.00 5.02
CA GLY A 228 2.32 -12.96 5.47
C GLY A 228 2.92 -14.19 6.15
N GLY A 229 4.20 -14.46 5.91
CA GLY A 229 4.93 -15.59 6.47
C GLY A 229 4.46 -16.97 5.99
N LYS A 230 3.68 -17.03 4.91
CA LYS A 230 3.06 -18.27 4.41
C LYS A 230 3.72 -18.80 3.14
N PHE A 231 4.43 -17.96 2.39
CA PHE A 231 5.10 -18.40 1.16
C PHE A 231 6.30 -19.28 1.50
N GLU A 232 6.37 -20.46 0.91
CA GLU A 232 7.38 -21.48 1.20
C GLU A 232 8.65 -21.27 0.35
N TRP A 233 9.43 -20.22 0.70
CA TRP A 233 10.67 -19.84 -0.01
C TRP A 233 11.64 -21.01 -0.15
N SER A 234 11.78 -21.84 0.89
CA SER A 234 12.70 -22.97 0.95
C SER A 234 12.34 -24.10 -0.02
N LYS A 235 11.10 -24.14 -0.51
CA LYS A 235 10.64 -25.15 -1.48
C LYS A 235 10.84 -24.76 -2.94
N SER A 236 11.36 -23.55 -3.19
CA SER A 236 11.54 -23.01 -4.54
C SER A 236 13.01 -22.69 -4.83
N ASP A 237 13.51 -23.14 -5.97
CA ASP A 237 14.84 -22.77 -6.49
C ASP A 237 14.85 -21.39 -7.17
N LYS A 238 13.69 -20.75 -7.30
CA LYS A 238 13.56 -19.42 -7.89
C LYS A 238 14.16 -18.30 -7.03
N PHE A 239 14.35 -18.52 -5.73
CA PHE A 239 14.74 -17.47 -4.77
C PHE A 239 16.09 -17.76 -4.09
N PRO A 240 17.21 -17.91 -4.85
CA PRO A 240 18.51 -18.25 -4.28
C PRO A 240 18.99 -17.21 -3.27
N GLY A 241 18.61 -15.92 -3.41
CA GLY A 241 18.95 -14.88 -2.45
C GLY A 241 18.39 -15.09 -1.04
N LEU A 242 17.41 -15.99 -0.85
CA LEU A 242 16.86 -16.37 0.45
C LEU A 242 17.32 -17.76 0.91
N THR A 243 17.62 -18.65 -0.05
CA THR A 243 17.83 -20.10 0.18
C THR A 243 19.28 -20.54 0.07
N THR A 244 20.21 -19.66 -0.31
CA THR A 244 21.64 -19.94 -0.37
C THR A 244 22.42 -18.98 0.53
N PRO A 245 23.70 -19.29 0.87
CA PRO A 245 24.53 -18.39 1.66
C PRO A 245 24.68 -16.99 1.06
N ASP A 246 24.39 -15.95 1.82
CA ASP A 246 24.56 -14.54 1.43
C ASP A 246 25.96 -14.06 1.88
N GLU A 247 26.88 -13.87 0.94
CA GLU A 247 28.25 -13.40 1.20
C GLU A 247 28.24 -11.99 1.82
N SER A 248 27.23 -11.14 1.50
CA SER A 248 27.11 -9.79 2.06
C SER A 248 26.70 -9.78 3.52
N TYR A 249 26.22 -10.93 4.04
CA TYR A 249 25.81 -11.10 5.41
C TYR A 249 26.37 -12.37 6.05
N HIS A 250 27.69 -12.47 6.12
CA HIS A 250 28.44 -13.55 6.80
C HIS A 250 28.10 -14.98 6.33
N GLY A 251 27.60 -15.15 5.11
CA GLY A 251 27.21 -16.46 4.58
C GLY A 251 25.91 -17.00 5.15
N VAL A 252 25.03 -16.14 5.69
CA VAL A 252 23.73 -16.56 6.21
C VAL A 252 22.83 -17.07 5.07
N ASN A 253 22.26 -18.24 5.25
CA ASN A 253 21.11 -18.71 4.50
C ASN A 253 19.86 -18.34 5.31
N TYR A 254 19.08 -17.36 4.81
CA TYR A 254 17.99 -16.77 5.59
C TYR A 254 16.88 -17.77 5.92
N THR A 255 16.47 -18.62 4.97
CA THR A 255 15.43 -19.62 5.22
C THR A 255 15.89 -20.72 6.18
N ALA A 256 17.16 -21.14 6.08
CA ALA A 256 17.72 -22.14 7.01
C ALA A 256 17.91 -21.60 8.42
N ALA A 257 18.28 -20.32 8.56
CA ALA A 257 18.55 -19.70 9.87
C ALA A 257 17.27 -19.24 10.58
N LEU A 258 16.26 -18.78 9.84
CA LEU A 258 15.12 -18.04 10.38
C LEU A 258 13.77 -18.72 10.06
N GLY A 259 13.75 -19.71 9.16
CA GLY A 259 12.52 -20.29 8.59
C GLY A 259 11.87 -19.38 7.55
N ASP A 260 10.97 -19.95 6.77
CA ASP A 260 10.27 -19.24 5.68
C ASP A 260 9.44 -18.03 6.19
N GLY A 261 8.90 -18.15 7.39
CA GLY A 261 7.94 -17.19 7.95
C GLY A 261 8.46 -15.77 8.18
N ILE A 262 9.79 -15.56 8.30
CA ILE A 262 10.39 -14.23 8.51
C ILE A 262 11.65 -13.97 7.66
N ALA A 263 12.11 -14.97 6.90
CA ALA A 263 13.32 -14.85 6.08
C ALA A 263 13.26 -13.66 5.13
N TYR A 264 12.12 -13.47 4.47
CA TYR A 264 11.91 -12.39 3.51
C TYR A 264 12.05 -11.00 4.15
N ILE A 265 11.36 -10.77 5.26
CA ILE A 265 11.34 -9.44 5.89
C ILE A 265 12.67 -9.11 6.57
N ILE A 266 13.34 -10.12 7.16
CA ILE A 266 14.65 -9.93 7.77
C ILE A 266 15.71 -9.63 6.71
N LYS A 267 15.72 -10.35 5.59
CA LYS A 267 16.63 -10.04 4.47
C LYS A 267 16.42 -8.61 3.97
N ALA A 268 15.17 -8.18 3.75
CA ALA A 268 14.87 -6.81 3.33
C ALA A 268 15.45 -5.78 4.32
N ARG A 269 15.38 -6.04 5.62
CA ARG A 269 15.92 -5.19 6.69
C ARG A 269 17.44 -5.16 6.71
N VAL A 270 18.09 -6.34 6.77
CA VAL A 270 19.52 -6.41 7.05
C VAL A 270 20.39 -6.26 5.79
N GLN A 271 19.82 -6.40 4.60
CA GLN A 271 20.49 -6.18 3.32
C GLN A 271 20.02 -4.88 2.67
N LEU A 272 18.78 -4.83 2.15
CA LEU A 272 18.32 -3.69 1.35
C LEU A 272 18.22 -2.40 2.16
N LEU A 273 17.60 -2.43 3.34
CA LEU A 273 17.47 -1.23 4.17
C LEU A 273 18.84 -0.76 4.68
N ARG A 274 19.71 -1.69 5.07
CA ARG A 274 21.09 -1.38 5.48
C ARG A 274 21.86 -0.67 4.37
N ASP A 275 21.79 -1.19 3.14
CA ASP A 275 22.65 -0.80 2.04
C ASP A 275 22.10 0.38 1.23
N LEU A 276 20.77 0.43 0.98
CA LEU A 276 20.11 1.48 0.20
C LEU A 276 19.59 2.64 1.05
N GLY A 277 19.38 2.42 2.36
CA GLY A 277 19.21 3.48 3.34
C GLY A 277 17.86 4.17 3.39
N SER A 278 16.79 3.63 2.79
CA SER A 278 15.44 4.22 2.79
C SER A 278 14.73 4.11 4.15
N ALA A 279 15.42 4.47 5.24
CA ALA A 279 14.92 4.39 6.61
C ALA A 279 13.89 5.49 6.90
N ILE A 280 12.87 5.14 7.68
CA ILE A 280 11.94 6.12 8.25
C ILE A 280 12.57 6.78 9.50
N ALA A 281 12.28 8.06 9.73
CA ALA A 281 12.67 8.73 10.97
C ALA A 281 11.79 8.27 12.15
N PRO A 282 12.33 8.13 13.39
CA PRO A 282 11.52 7.76 14.56
C PRO A 282 10.31 8.68 14.80
N ALA A 283 10.48 9.99 14.60
CA ALA A 283 9.39 10.96 14.70
C ALA A 283 8.28 10.71 13.67
N SER A 284 8.63 10.31 12.44
CA SER A 284 7.66 9.95 11.41
C SER A 284 6.93 8.63 11.75
N ALA A 285 7.63 7.65 12.31
CA ALA A 285 7.01 6.42 12.79
C ALA A 285 6.03 6.69 13.95
N TRP A 286 6.36 7.61 14.83
CA TRP A 286 5.48 8.05 15.91
C TRP A 286 4.23 8.77 15.38
N GLN A 287 4.37 9.68 14.41
CA GLN A 287 3.22 10.32 13.76
C GLN A 287 2.31 9.31 13.07
N LEU A 288 2.90 8.29 12.44
CA LEU A 288 2.15 7.19 11.84
C LEU A 288 1.34 6.41 12.88
N LEU A 289 1.92 6.12 14.06
CA LEU A 289 1.20 5.50 15.17
C LEU A 289 -0.05 6.30 15.57
N GLN A 290 0.06 7.63 15.66
CA GLN A 290 -1.08 8.50 15.97
C GLN A 290 -2.21 8.39 14.92
N GLY A 291 -1.85 8.27 13.65
CA GLY A 291 -2.82 8.03 12.58
C GLY A 291 -3.49 6.67 12.69
N ILE A 292 -2.73 5.62 12.95
CA ILE A 292 -3.24 4.24 13.03
C ILE A 292 -4.21 4.06 14.20
N GLU A 293 -3.98 4.71 15.35
CA GLU A 293 -4.83 4.58 16.54
C GLU A 293 -6.31 4.97 16.31
N THR A 294 -6.60 5.76 15.28
CA THR A 294 -7.97 6.18 14.90
C THR A 294 -8.36 5.71 13.50
N LEU A 295 -7.67 4.71 12.95
CA LEU A 295 -7.84 4.29 11.57
C LEU A 295 -9.28 3.86 11.26
N SER A 296 -9.86 2.97 12.08
CA SER A 296 -11.22 2.47 11.87
C SER A 296 -12.26 3.59 11.83
N LEU A 297 -12.20 4.51 12.80
CA LEU A 297 -13.12 5.65 12.89
C LEU A 297 -13.04 6.57 11.67
N ARG A 298 -11.83 6.83 11.20
CA ARG A 298 -11.62 7.68 10.01
C ARG A 298 -12.11 6.97 8.75
N VAL A 299 -11.72 5.71 8.56
CA VAL A 299 -12.07 4.97 7.35
C VAL A 299 -13.58 4.72 7.24
N GLU A 300 -14.27 4.45 8.34
CA GLU A 300 -15.74 4.37 8.36
C GLU A 300 -16.39 5.67 7.87
N ARG A 301 -15.96 6.82 8.39
CA ARG A 301 -16.49 8.12 7.97
C ARG A 301 -16.12 8.42 6.52
N HIS A 302 -14.91 8.12 6.08
CA HIS A 302 -14.49 8.25 4.69
C HIS A 302 -15.40 7.46 3.75
N VAL A 303 -15.67 6.19 4.05
CA VAL A 303 -16.53 5.30 3.26
C VAL A 303 -17.98 5.80 3.25
N GLU A 304 -18.50 6.20 4.41
CA GLU A 304 -19.85 6.76 4.51
C GLU A 304 -20.02 7.98 3.60
N ASN A 305 -19.10 8.93 3.69
CA ASN A 305 -19.13 10.14 2.87
C ASN A 305 -18.95 9.81 1.37
N ALA A 306 -17.98 8.94 1.03
CA ALA A 306 -17.73 8.55 -0.36
C ALA A 306 -18.95 7.89 -0.99
N LYS A 307 -19.65 7.02 -0.27
CA LYS A 307 -20.88 6.38 -0.76
C LYS A 307 -21.98 7.40 -1.04
N LYS A 308 -22.18 8.36 -0.12
CA LYS A 308 -23.18 9.43 -0.30
C LYS A 308 -22.83 10.32 -1.49
N VAL A 309 -21.56 10.73 -1.61
CA VAL A 309 -21.07 11.51 -2.75
C VAL A 309 -21.25 10.75 -4.07
N ALA A 310 -20.84 9.48 -4.14
CA ALA A 310 -20.98 8.67 -5.34
C ALA A 310 -22.44 8.50 -5.77
N THR A 311 -23.33 8.21 -4.82
CA THR A 311 -24.77 8.10 -5.09
C THR A 311 -25.37 9.42 -5.58
N TRP A 312 -24.97 10.55 -4.99
CA TRP A 312 -25.41 11.87 -5.40
C TRP A 312 -24.88 12.21 -6.82
N LEU A 313 -23.64 11.87 -7.14
CA LEU A 313 -23.04 12.08 -8.46
C LEU A 313 -23.75 11.31 -9.57
N GLU A 314 -24.19 10.06 -9.33
CA GLU A 314 -24.98 9.30 -10.33
C GLU A 314 -26.30 9.99 -10.72
N ALA A 315 -26.87 10.80 -9.83
CA ALA A 315 -28.11 11.53 -10.10
C ALA A 315 -27.89 12.85 -10.83
N GLN A 316 -26.65 13.28 -11.06
CA GLN A 316 -26.38 14.58 -11.70
C GLN A 316 -26.43 14.47 -13.22
N PRO A 317 -27.19 15.35 -13.92
CA PRO A 317 -27.32 15.30 -15.38
C PRO A 317 -26.01 15.60 -16.15
N GLN A 318 -25.02 16.20 -15.49
CA GLN A 318 -23.71 16.51 -16.07
C GLN A 318 -22.72 15.34 -15.94
N VAL A 319 -23.04 14.32 -15.17
CA VAL A 319 -22.21 13.13 -14.94
C VAL A 319 -22.63 12.01 -15.88
N THR A 320 -21.67 11.46 -16.63
CA THR A 320 -21.92 10.39 -17.59
C THR A 320 -21.63 9.00 -17.03
N SER A 321 -20.74 8.92 -16.04
CA SER A 321 -20.44 7.69 -15.31
C SER A 321 -19.83 7.99 -13.95
N VAL A 322 -20.00 7.06 -12.99
CA VAL A 322 -19.37 7.10 -11.67
C VAL A 322 -18.72 5.74 -11.40
N ASN A 323 -17.44 5.75 -11.04
CA ASN A 323 -16.72 4.55 -10.64
C ASN A 323 -16.61 4.52 -9.11
N TYR A 324 -17.38 3.65 -8.48
CA TYR A 324 -17.32 3.34 -7.06
C TYR A 324 -17.96 1.98 -6.82
N ALA A 325 -17.22 1.02 -6.29
CA ALA A 325 -17.65 -0.39 -6.26
C ALA A 325 -18.82 -0.69 -5.29
N ALA A 326 -19.28 0.29 -4.47
CA ALA A 326 -20.49 0.13 -3.67
C ALA A 326 -21.77 0.55 -4.41
N LEU A 327 -21.69 1.07 -5.62
CA LEU A 327 -22.84 1.39 -6.45
C LEU A 327 -23.30 0.13 -7.21
N PRO A 328 -24.61 -0.17 -7.24
CA PRO A 328 -25.15 -1.31 -8.01
C PRO A 328 -24.83 -1.27 -9.52
N SER A 329 -24.58 -0.09 -10.06
CA SER A 329 -24.18 0.16 -11.46
C SER A 329 -22.73 -0.22 -11.74
N SER A 330 -21.88 -0.39 -10.71
CA SER A 330 -20.47 -0.69 -10.86
C SER A 330 -20.24 -2.13 -11.34
N PRO A 331 -19.35 -2.36 -12.32
CA PRO A 331 -18.97 -3.70 -12.73
C PRO A 331 -18.30 -4.49 -11.59
N TRP A 332 -17.71 -3.81 -10.62
CA TRP A 332 -17.04 -4.42 -9.45
C TRP A 332 -17.91 -4.49 -8.21
N PHE A 333 -19.25 -4.32 -8.33
CA PHE A 333 -20.14 -4.34 -7.17
C PHE A 333 -20.08 -5.65 -6.38
N GLU A 334 -20.11 -6.80 -7.07
CA GLU A 334 -20.01 -8.11 -6.42
C GLU A 334 -18.62 -8.39 -5.83
N ALA A 335 -17.54 -7.99 -6.52
CA ALA A 335 -16.19 -8.05 -5.98
C ALA A 335 -16.04 -7.14 -4.74
N GLY A 336 -16.64 -5.94 -4.76
CA GLY A 336 -16.69 -5.04 -3.61
C GLY A 336 -17.38 -5.67 -2.40
N LYS A 337 -18.50 -6.37 -2.57
CA LYS A 337 -19.15 -7.11 -1.49
C LYS A 337 -18.29 -8.26 -0.95
N LYS A 338 -17.59 -8.98 -1.84
CA LYS A 338 -16.75 -10.12 -1.47
C LYS A 338 -15.52 -9.68 -0.68
N TYR A 339 -14.73 -8.74 -1.20
CA TYR A 339 -13.42 -8.39 -0.65
C TYR A 339 -13.45 -7.22 0.33
N ALA A 340 -14.39 -6.27 0.14
CA ALA A 340 -14.50 -5.05 0.94
C ALA A 340 -15.92 -4.88 1.52
N PRO A 341 -16.41 -5.80 2.35
CA PRO A 341 -17.81 -5.77 2.86
C PRO A 341 -18.11 -4.54 3.71
N LYS A 342 -17.10 -3.89 4.31
CA LYS A 342 -17.24 -2.63 5.06
C LYS A 342 -17.27 -1.41 4.14
N GLY A 343 -16.99 -1.58 2.84
CA GLY A 343 -16.98 -0.56 1.80
C GLY A 343 -15.66 -0.49 1.02
N PRO A 344 -15.70 -0.01 -0.24
CA PRO A 344 -14.56 -0.03 -1.17
C PRO A 344 -13.68 1.22 -1.06
N GLY A 345 -13.46 1.77 0.12
CA GLY A 345 -12.60 2.93 0.33
C GLY A 345 -13.30 4.26 0.08
N ALA A 346 -12.50 5.31 -0.10
CA ALA A 346 -12.97 6.69 -0.22
C ALA A 346 -12.50 7.41 -1.49
N ILE A 347 -12.03 6.66 -2.47
CA ILE A 347 -11.73 7.19 -3.79
C ILE A 347 -12.98 7.02 -4.65
N VAL A 348 -13.44 8.10 -5.24
CA VAL A 348 -14.54 8.12 -6.21
C VAL A 348 -14.02 8.77 -7.47
N SER A 349 -14.23 8.15 -8.61
CA SER A 349 -13.99 8.83 -9.89
C SER A 349 -15.26 8.90 -10.71
N PHE A 350 -15.40 9.98 -11.48
CA PHE A 350 -16.56 10.20 -12.33
C PHE A 350 -16.18 10.94 -13.60
N GLU A 351 -16.98 10.79 -14.62
CA GLU A 351 -16.80 11.47 -15.89
C GLU A 351 -17.80 12.62 -16.01
N ILE A 352 -17.30 13.85 -16.26
CA ILE A 352 -18.15 15.02 -16.54
C ILE A 352 -18.36 15.17 -18.04
N ALA A 353 -19.60 15.42 -18.45
CA ALA A 353 -19.94 15.74 -19.85
C ALA A 353 -19.28 17.05 -20.28
N GLY A 354 -18.69 17.06 -21.49
CA GLY A 354 -17.96 18.21 -22.04
C GLY A 354 -16.44 18.13 -21.92
N GLY A 355 -15.93 17.00 -21.39
CA GLY A 355 -14.52 16.64 -21.47
C GLY A 355 -13.60 17.56 -20.67
N ARG A 356 -12.35 17.73 -21.17
CA ARG A 356 -11.25 18.38 -20.45
C ARG A 356 -11.56 19.81 -20.00
N GLU A 357 -12.21 20.62 -20.85
CA GLU A 357 -12.48 22.02 -20.53
C GLU A 357 -13.43 22.14 -19.33
N LYS A 358 -14.55 21.40 -19.37
CA LYS A 358 -15.52 21.42 -18.27
C LYS A 358 -14.98 20.76 -17.01
N GLY A 359 -14.18 19.68 -17.15
CA GLY A 359 -13.51 19.05 -16.04
C GLY A 359 -12.56 20.01 -15.30
N SER A 360 -11.74 20.77 -16.03
CA SER A 360 -10.87 21.78 -15.43
C SER A 360 -11.66 22.90 -14.75
N LYS A 361 -12.70 23.46 -15.40
CA LYS A 361 -13.55 24.50 -14.79
C LYS A 361 -14.24 24.03 -13.52
N PHE A 362 -14.72 22.78 -13.51
CA PHE A 362 -15.30 22.15 -12.34
C PHE A 362 -14.29 22.15 -11.17
N VAL A 363 -13.11 21.58 -11.41
CA VAL A 363 -12.08 21.45 -10.34
C VAL A 363 -11.59 22.82 -9.86
N ASP A 364 -11.36 23.76 -10.75
CA ASP A 364 -10.82 25.09 -10.43
C ASP A 364 -11.80 25.97 -9.63
N SER A 365 -13.09 25.62 -9.59
CA SER A 365 -14.12 26.38 -8.88
C SER A 365 -14.53 25.80 -7.54
N LEU A 366 -13.96 24.65 -7.14
CA LEU A 366 -14.17 24.07 -5.81
C LEU A 366 -13.37 24.85 -4.76
N GLU A 367 -13.97 25.07 -3.61
CA GLU A 367 -13.35 25.81 -2.48
C GLU A 367 -13.00 24.89 -1.31
N LEU A 368 -13.79 23.84 -1.07
CA LEU A 368 -13.60 22.89 0.02
C LEU A 368 -12.74 21.70 -0.40
N PHE A 369 -13.01 21.12 -1.57
CA PHE A 369 -12.15 20.08 -2.14
C PHE A 369 -10.82 20.71 -2.59
N LEU A 370 -9.73 20.34 -1.94
CA LEU A 370 -8.40 20.86 -2.27
C LEU A 370 -7.87 20.23 -3.57
N HIS A 371 -7.49 21.07 -4.53
CA HIS A 371 -6.90 20.61 -5.80
C HIS A 371 -5.44 20.20 -5.58
N VAL A 372 -5.20 18.90 -5.33
CA VAL A 372 -3.88 18.36 -5.03
C VAL A 372 -3.73 16.89 -5.47
N ALA A 373 -2.54 16.54 -5.94
CA ALA A 373 -2.20 15.17 -6.36
C ALA A 373 -1.90 14.27 -5.15
N ASN A 374 -2.87 14.11 -4.25
CA ASN A 374 -2.78 13.22 -3.09
C ASN A 374 -4.10 12.43 -2.91
N ILE A 375 -4.12 11.51 -1.96
CA ILE A 375 -5.29 10.74 -1.50
C ILE A 375 -5.15 10.41 -0.01
N GLY A 376 -6.23 10.02 0.64
CA GLY A 376 -6.19 9.45 1.98
C GLY A 376 -5.92 10.44 3.10
N ASP A 377 -6.20 11.72 2.87
CA ASP A 377 -6.18 12.78 3.87
C ASP A 377 -7.56 12.91 4.53
N VAL A 378 -7.61 13.40 5.77
CA VAL A 378 -8.87 13.75 6.45
C VAL A 378 -9.64 14.84 5.70
N ARG A 379 -8.95 15.63 4.88
CA ARG A 379 -9.53 16.64 3.99
C ARG A 379 -9.92 16.03 2.66
N SER A 380 -11.02 16.51 2.09
CA SER A 380 -11.42 16.15 0.73
C SER A 380 -10.49 16.74 -0.31
N LEU A 381 -10.06 15.89 -1.25
CA LEU A 381 -9.11 16.25 -2.30
C LEU A 381 -9.72 15.96 -3.67
N VAL A 382 -9.36 16.77 -4.66
CA VAL A 382 -9.80 16.62 -6.04
C VAL A 382 -8.62 16.72 -7.01
N ILE A 383 -8.70 16.00 -8.11
CA ILE A 383 -7.78 16.17 -9.24
C ILE A 383 -8.48 15.86 -10.55
N HIS A 384 -8.06 16.54 -11.61
CA HIS A 384 -8.41 16.25 -13.00
C HIS A 384 -7.22 15.54 -13.67
N PRO A 385 -7.16 14.19 -13.71
CA PRO A 385 -5.96 13.45 -14.11
C PRO A 385 -5.44 13.82 -15.49
N ALA A 386 -6.32 14.04 -16.48
CA ALA A 386 -5.94 14.35 -17.86
C ALA A 386 -5.16 15.67 -18.01
N SER A 387 -5.38 16.65 -17.13
CA SER A 387 -4.64 17.93 -17.15
C SER A 387 -3.46 18.00 -16.18
N THR A 388 -3.30 17.01 -15.29
CA THR A 388 -2.32 17.05 -14.20
C THR A 388 -1.42 15.83 -14.18
N THR A 389 -1.79 14.77 -13.45
CA THR A 389 -0.94 13.58 -13.21
C THR A 389 -0.63 12.78 -14.47
N HIS A 390 -1.44 12.88 -15.52
CA HIS A 390 -1.28 12.16 -16.79
C HIS A 390 -1.09 13.12 -17.97
N SER A 391 -0.85 14.41 -17.72
CA SER A 391 -0.73 15.43 -18.77
C SER A 391 0.44 15.23 -19.75
N GLN A 392 1.45 14.47 -19.34
CA GLN A 392 2.61 14.11 -20.16
C GLN A 392 2.37 12.90 -21.08
N LEU A 393 1.26 12.18 -20.91
CA LEU A 393 0.87 11.07 -21.77
C LEU A 393 0.13 11.58 -23.00
N THR A 394 0.27 10.85 -24.14
CA THR A 394 -0.57 11.11 -25.30
C THR A 394 -2.05 10.77 -24.99
N PRO A 395 -3.03 11.31 -25.74
CA PRO A 395 -4.43 10.97 -25.54
C PRO A 395 -4.70 9.45 -25.58
N GLU A 396 -4.03 8.70 -26.46
CA GLU A 396 -4.15 7.25 -26.56
C GLU A 396 -3.58 6.55 -25.30
N GLN A 397 -2.44 7.02 -24.81
CA GLN A 397 -1.83 6.50 -23.57
C GLN A 397 -2.69 6.83 -22.34
N GLN A 398 -3.33 8.02 -22.31
CA GLN A 398 -4.27 8.38 -21.25
C GLN A 398 -5.47 7.42 -21.24
N LEU A 399 -6.06 7.13 -22.41
CA LEU A 399 -7.18 6.19 -22.52
C LEU A 399 -6.77 4.77 -22.09
N THR A 400 -5.60 4.29 -22.49
CA THR A 400 -5.05 3.00 -22.04
C THR A 400 -4.90 2.95 -20.52
N ALA A 401 -4.46 4.06 -19.90
CA ALA A 401 -4.39 4.19 -18.44
C ALA A 401 -5.76 4.38 -17.76
N GLY A 402 -6.87 4.40 -18.55
CA GLY A 402 -8.23 4.62 -18.04
C GLY A 402 -8.52 6.07 -17.68
N VAL A 403 -7.75 7.00 -18.24
CA VAL A 403 -7.93 8.45 -18.03
C VAL A 403 -8.58 9.04 -19.25
N THR A 404 -9.87 9.32 -19.16
CA THR A 404 -10.66 10.03 -20.18
C THR A 404 -10.52 11.55 -20.01
N PRO A 405 -10.85 12.34 -21.05
CA PRO A 405 -10.70 13.80 -20.98
C PRO A 405 -11.52 14.50 -19.90
N GLY A 406 -12.64 13.93 -19.46
CA GLY A 406 -13.52 14.50 -18.44
C GLY A 406 -13.45 13.76 -17.10
N LEU A 407 -12.50 12.84 -16.92
CA LEU A 407 -12.35 12.09 -15.67
C LEU A 407 -11.92 13.01 -14.53
N ILE A 408 -12.69 12.98 -13.45
CA ILE A 408 -12.39 13.64 -12.19
C ILE A 408 -12.24 12.56 -11.11
N ARG A 409 -11.21 12.68 -10.27
CA ARG A 409 -11.02 11.80 -9.12
C ARG A 409 -11.14 12.61 -7.84
N LEU A 410 -11.98 12.14 -6.94
CA LEU A 410 -12.13 12.62 -5.57
C LEU A 410 -11.45 11.66 -4.61
N SER A 411 -10.80 12.19 -3.57
CA SER A 411 -10.49 11.47 -2.34
C SER A 411 -11.32 12.11 -1.25
N VAL A 412 -12.41 11.45 -0.88
CA VAL A 412 -13.44 12.03 -0.02
C VAL A 412 -12.98 12.01 1.44
N GLY A 413 -13.03 13.15 2.11
CA GLY A 413 -12.58 13.35 3.48
C GLY A 413 -13.65 13.12 4.54
N LEU A 414 -13.45 13.72 5.73
CA LEU A 414 -14.27 13.52 6.92
C LEU A 414 -15.28 14.65 7.17
N GLU A 415 -15.32 15.65 6.31
CA GLU A 415 -16.14 16.85 6.44
C GLU A 415 -17.64 16.51 6.51
N SER A 416 -18.47 17.48 6.84
CA SER A 416 -19.93 17.34 6.74
C SER A 416 -20.34 17.02 5.31
N ILE A 417 -21.19 16.01 5.14
CA ILE A 417 -21.63 15.61 3.81
C ILE A 417 -22.36 16.73 3.07
N ASP A 418 -23.12 17.56 3.80
CA ASP A 418 -23.88 18.64 3.20
C ASP A 418 -22.94 19.71 2.61
N ASP A 419 -21.83 19.99 3.30
CA ASP A 419 -20.81 20.93 2.82
C ASP A 419 -20.09 20.38 1.59
N LEU A 420 -19.78 19.06 1.58
CA LEU A 420 -19.16 18.41 0.43
C LEU A 420 -20.07 18.47 -0.81
N ILE A 421 -21.37 18.23 -0.64
CA ILE A 421 -22.35 18.30 -1.74
C ILE A 421 -22.47 19.74 -2.24
N ALA A 422 -22.55 20.74 -1.34
CA ALA A 422 -22.66 22.16 -1.72
C ALA A 422 -21.45 22.62 -2.54
N ASP A 423 -20.24 22.18 -2.16
CA ASP A 423 -19.02 22.53 -2.91
C ASP A 423 -19.03 21.87 -4.31
N LEU A 424 -19.43 20.61 -4.42
CA LEU A 424 -19.59 19.93 -5.72
C LEU A 424 -20.66 20.60 -6.61
N GLU A 425 -21.76 21.10 -6.02
CA GLU A 425 -22.79 21.88 -6.75
C GLU A 425 -22.20 23.18 -7.34
N THR A 426 -21.32 23.86 -6.60
CA THR A 426 -20.57 25.03 -7.08
C THR A 426 -19.73 24.67 -8.31
N GLY A 427 -19.01 23.53 -8.26
CA GLY A 427 -18.23 23.02 -9.37
C GLY A 427 -19.09 22.78 -10.62
N PHE A 428 -20.25 22.11 -10.48
CA PHE A 428 -21.16 21.88 -11.62
C PHE A 428 -21.79 23.17 -12.15
N ALA A 429 -22.05 24.15 -11.28
CA ALA A 429 -22.56 25.46 -11.72
C ALA A 429 -21.54 26.20 -12.60
N ALA A 430 -20.26 26.16 -12.28
CA ALA A 430 -19.18 26.79 -13.04
C ALA A 430 -18.88 26.03 -14.37
N ALA A 431 -19.13 24.74 -14.43
CA ALA A 431 -18.90 23.90 -15.60
C ALA A 431 -20.07 23.87 -16.60
N LYS A 432 -21.15 24.62 -16.36
CA LYS A 432 -22.27 24.76 -17.31
C LYS A 432 -21.88 25.55 -18.58
#